data_73ce7ee2c9d94489f963784642fd5e02
#
_entry.id   73ce7ee2c9d94489f963784642fd5e02
#
_cell.length_a   1.000
_cell.length_b   1.000
_cell.length_c   1.000
_cell.angle_alpha   90.00
_cell.angle_beta   90.00
_cell.angle_gamma   90.00
#
_symmetry.space_group_name_H-M   'P 1'
#
loop_
_entity.id
_entity.type
_entity.pdbx_description
1 polymer ?
#
loop_
_entity_poly.entity_id
_entity_poly.type
_entity_poly.pdbx_seq_one_letter_code
_entity_poly.pdbx_strand_id
1 'polypeptide(L)'
;GRADAFVMDGQILAGNIAKAKSPKDFKIVGEPLSVEPIAIMIRKDDAEFKKAVDDSIARQIKDGTVAKLYDKWFVQPIPPTNTALNMPASAATKAAWANPNDKPKEAYKVD
;
A
#
# COMPACT_ATOMS: atom_id res chain seq x y z
N GLY A 1 -28.43 -0.98 2.20
CA GLY A 1 -29.36 -2.03 2.14
C GLY A 1 -29.14 -3.14 1.13
N ARG A 2 -28.05 -3.14 0.29
CA ARG A 2 -27.76 -4.24 -0.66
C ARG A 2 -26.63 -5.14 -0.17
N ALA A 3 -25.78 -4.63 0.71
CA ALA A 3 -24.70 -5.37 1.38
C ALA A 3 -24.42 -4.71 2.73
N ASP A 4 -24.05 -5.51 3.72
CA ASP A 4 -23.70 -5.07 5.06
C ASP A 4 -22.18 -4.96 5.28
N ALA A 5 -21.41 -5.67 4.44
CA ALA A 5 -19.95 -5.65 4.49
C ALA A 5 -19.34 -5.76 3.07
N PHE A 6 -18.10 -5.30 2.94
CA PHE A 6 -17.32 -5.37 1.71
C PHE A 6 -15.86 -5.67 2.04
N VAL A 7 -15.23 -6.57 1.29
CA VAL A 7 -13.84 -6.98 1.47
C VAL A 7 -13.00 -6.48 0.30
N MET A 8 -11.92 -5.79 0.60
CA MET A 8 -11.00 -5.22 -0.39
C MET A 8 -9.69 -4.82 0.30
N ASP A 9 -8.69 -4.42 -0.47
CA ASP A 9 -7.44 -3.83 0.06
C ASP A 9 -7.74 -2.65 0.98
N GLY A 10 -7.07 -2.61 2.13
CA GLY A 10 -7.33 -1.61 3.17
C GLY A 10 -7.21 -0.17 2.66
N GLN A 11 -6.22 0.12 1.81
CA GLN A 11 -6.03 1.45 1.22
C GLN A 11 -7.19 1.85 0.30
N ILE A 12 -7.72 0.89 -0.47
CA ILE A 12 -8.88 1.11 -1.34
C ILE A 12 -10.13 1.33 -0.50
N LEU A 13 -10.33 0.53 0.56
CA LEU A 13 -11.44 0.72 1.50
C LEU A 13 -11.40 2.12 2.13
N ALA A 14 -10.25 2.53 2.65
CA ALA A 14 -10.09 3.87 3.25
C ALA A 14 -10.38 4.99 2.24
N GLY A 15 -9.88 4.86 1.01
CA GLY A 15 -10.15 5.81 -0.06
C GLY A 15 -11.63 5.88 -0.45
N ASN A 16 -12.34 4.77 -0.45
CA ASN A 16 -13.78 4.72 -0.73
C ASN A 16 -14.59 5.33 0.42
N ILE A 17 -14.22 5.07 1.67
CA ILE A 17 -14.84 5.70 2.85
C ILE A 17 -14.66 7.21 2.79
N ALA A 18 -13.44 7.69 2.51
CA ALA A 18 -13.18 9.13 2.41
C ALA A 18 -14.00 9.86 1.34
N LYS A 19 -14.43 9.14 0.30
CA LYS A 19 -15.29 9.66 -0.79
C LYS A 19 -16.78 9.44 -0.56
N ALA A 20 -17.16 8.67 0.45
CA ALA A 20 -18.55 8.36 0.71
C ALA A 20 -19.35 9.63 1.11
N LYS A 21 -20.63 9.63 0.83
CA LYS A 21 -21.54 10.71 1.22
C LYS A 21 -21.59 10.93 2.74
N SER A 22 -21.48 9.82 3.51
CA SER A 22 -21.48 9.80 4.97
C SER A 22 -20.34 8.91 5.46
N PRO A 23 -19.08 9.39 5.47
CA PRO A 23 -17.92 8.56 5.85
C PRO A 23 -18.02 7.94 7.24
N LYS A 24 -18.73 8.62 8.17
CA LYS A 24 -18.92 8.15 9.54
C LYS A 24 -19.75 6.88 9.69
N ASP A 25 -20.51 6.52 8.65
CA ASP A 25 -21.35 5.34 8.64
C ASP A 25 -20.55 4.05 8.32
N PHE A 26 -19.26 4.20 8.00
CA PHE A 26 -18.39 3.10 7.58
C PHE A 26 -17.17 2.99 8.48
N LYS A 27 -16.73 1.76 8.69
CA LYS A 27 -15.54 1.45 9.48
C LYS A 27 -14.82 0.24 8.88
N ILE A 28 -13.50 0.30 8.79
CA ILE A 28 -12.67 -0.87 8.52
C ILE A 28 -12.55 -1.66 9.81
N VAL A 29 -12.83 -2.97 9.75
CA VAL A 29 -12.84 -3.85 10.93
C VAL A 29 -12.12 -5.16 10.61
N GLY A 30 -11.67 -5.85 11.65
CA GLY A 30 -10.96 -7.12 11.55
C GLY A 30 -9.47 -6.97 11.27
N GLU A 31 -8.78 -8.10 11.35
CA GLU A 31 -7.37 -8.20 11.00
C GLU A 31 -7.20 -8.36 9.49
N PRO A 32 -6.04 -7.98 8.91
CA PRO A 32 -5.75 -8.25 7.52
C PRO A 32 -5.86 -9.74 7.19
N LEU A 33 -6.57 -10.07 6.10
CA LEU A 33 -6.76 -11.45 5.67
C LEU A 33 -5.54 -11.99 4.91
N SER A 34 -4.78 -11.11 4.29
CA SER A 34 -3.56 -11.44 3.54
C SER A 34 -2.62 -10.24 3.48
N VAL A 35 -1.33 -10.51 3.26
CA VAL A 35 -0.35 -9.51 2.85
C VAL A 35 0.02 -9.80 1.41
N GLU A 36 -0.15 -8.81 0.53
CA GLU A 36 0.13 -8.96 -0.90
C GLU A 36 1.14 -7.91 -1.34
N PRO A 37 2.33 -8.34 -1.78
CA PRO A 37 3.32 -7.41 -2.30
C PRO A 37 2.84 -6.82 -3.63
N ILE A 38 2.98 -5.52 -3.78
CA ILE A 38 2.77 -4.84 -5.06
C ILE A 38 4.08 -4.86 -5.82
N ALA A 39 4.06 -5.30 -7.07
CA ALA A 39 5.23 -5.43 -7.91
C ALA A 39 5.03 -4.78 -9.29
N ILE A 40 6.13 -4.44 -9.93
CA ILE A 40 6.14 -3.96 -11.31
C ILE A 40 6.31 -5.16 -12.24
N MET A 41 5.37 -5.34 -13.16
CA MET A 41 5.47 -6.37 -14.20
C MET A 41 6.42 -5.88 -15.31
N ILE A 42 7.42 -6.69 -15.61
CA ILE A 42 8.42 -6.43 -16.65
C ILE A 42 8.48 -7.60 -17.62
N ARG A 43 9.20 -7.41 -18.74
CA ARG A 43 9.45 -8.50 -19.70
C ARG A 43 10.26 -9.59 -19.03
N LYS A 44 9.89 -10.85 -19.31
CA LYS A 44 10.67 -12.01 -18.89
C LYS A 44 12.05 -11.97 -19.55
N ASP A 45 13.07 -12.42 -18.83
CA ASP A 45 14.46 -12.55 -19.31
C ASP A 45 15.14 -11.20 -19.67
N ASP A 46 14.58 -10.07 -19.21
CA ASP A 46 15.19 -8.75 -19.34
C ASP A 46 15.92 -8.37 -18.03
N ALA A 47 17.09 -8.96 -17.84
CA ALA A 47 17.88 -8.80 -16.62
C ALA A 47 18.38 -7.35 -16.42
N GLU A 48 18.70 -6.65 -17.50
CA GLU A 48 19.19 -5.26 -17.44
C GLU A 48 18.07 -4.32 -16.97
N PHE A 49 16.88 -4.45 -17.54
CA PHE A 49 15.75 -3.63 -17.13
C PHE A 49 15.30 -3.97 -15.71
N LYS A 50 15.28 -5.28 -15.35
CA LYS A 50 15.00 -5.69 -13.97
C LYS A 50 15.96 -5.03 -13.00
N LYS A 51 17.26 -5.06 -13.29
CA LYS A 51 18.27 -4.43 -12.44
C LYS A 51 18.06 -2.92 -12.31
N ALA A 52 17.75 -2.23 -13.40
CA ALA A 52 17.49 -0.79 -13.37
C ALA A 52 16.27 -0.44 -12.50
N VAL A 53 15.20 -1.23 -12.55
CA VAL A 53 14.01 -1.08 -11.71
C VAL A 53 14.34 -1.35 -10.25
N ASP A 54 14.99 -2.46 -9.94
CA ASP A 54 15.37 -2.85 -8.57
C ASP A 54 16.29 -1.80 -7.92
N ASP A 55 17.32 -1.35 -8.64
CA ASP A 55 18.24 -0.30 -8.16
C ASP A 55 17.51 1.03 -7.91
N SER A 56 16.56 1.39 -8.77
CA SER A 56 15.76 2.60 -8.61
C SER A 56 14.88 2.55 -7.38
N ILE A 57 14.19 1.43 -7.16
CA ILE A 57 13.33 1.22 -5.97
C ILE A 57 14.18 1.24 -4.71
N ALA A 58 15.28 0.48 -4.67
CA ALA A 58 16.17 0.42 -3.51
C ALA A 58 16.72 1.80 -3.15
N ARG A 59 17.13 2.60 -4.14
CA ARG A 59 17.58 3.98 -3.94
C ARG A 59 16.49 4.85 -3.35
N GLN A 60 15.27 4.81 -3.89
CA GLN A 60 14.15 5.63 -3.43
C GLN A 60 13.67 5.23 -2.03
N ILE A 61 13.80 3.97 -1.65
CA ILE A 61 13.58 3.53 -0.27
C ILE A 61 14.67 4.12 0.64
N LYS A 62 15.93 3.98 0.25
CA LYS A 62 17.09 4.41 1.05
C LYS A 62 17.12 5.92 1.27
N ASP A 63 16.76 6.73 0.28
CA ASP A 63 16.74 8.20 0.39
C ASP A 63 15.46 8.74 1.02
N GLY A 64 14.51 7.86 1.40
CA GLY A 64 13.26 8.21 2.06
C GLY A 64 12.16 8.69 1.11
N THR A 65 12.36 8.66 -0.21
CA THR A 65 11.34 9.08 -1.20
C THR A 65 10.08 8.25 -1.07
N VAL A 66 10.21 6.91 -0.96
CA VAL A 66 9.04 6.02 -0.81
C VAL A 66 8.26 6.33 0.47
N ALA A 67 8.95 6.54 1.59
CA ALA A 67 8.30 6.89 2.85
C ALA A 67 7.56 8.23 2.77
N LYS A 68 8.15 9.24 2.13
CA LYS A 68 7.50 10.55 1.90
C LYS A 68 6.28 10.45 0.99
N LEU A 69 6.36 9.63 -0.07
CA LEU A 69 5.21 9.39 -0.95
C LEU A 69 4.09 8.64 -0.24
N TYR A 70 4.44 7.66 0.59
CA TYR A 70 3.47 6.97 1.41
C TYR A 70 2.76 7.92 2.37
N ASP A 71 3.52 8.74 3.11
CA ASP A 71 2.96 9.74 4.01
C ASP A 71 2.02 10.69 3.26
N LYS A 72 2.47 11.25 2.13
CA LYS A 72 1.68 12.16 1.31
C LYS A 72 0.33 11.59 0.90
N TRP A 73 0.25 10.32 0.51
CA TRP A 73 -0.94 9.75 -0.09
C TRP A 73 -1.83 8.97 0.88
N PHE A 74 -1.29 8.48 1.99
CA PHE A 74 -2.01 7.64 2.94
C PHE A 74 -2.17 8.24 4.34
N VAL A 75 -1.41 9.30 4.67
CA VAL A 75 -1.49 9.94 5.98
C VAL A 75 -1.99 11.37 5.88
N GLN A 76 -1.45 12.16 4.94
CA GLN A 76 -1.80 13.56 4.77
C GLN A 76 -3.14 13.75 4.03
N PRO A 77 -3.80 14.92 4.18
CA PRO A 77 -4.98 15.26 3.39
C PRO A 77 -4.66 15.28 1.88
N ILE A 78 -5.49 14.61 1.08
CA ILE A 78 -5.31 14.48 -0.37
C ILE A 78 -6.46 15.10 -1.17
N PRO A 79 -6.18 15.64 -2.38
CA PRO A 79 -7.24 16.12 -3.29
C PRO A 79 -8.19 14.97 -3.71
N PRO A 80 -9.41 15.31 -4.16
CA PRO A 80 -10.01 16.64 -4.25
C PRO A 80 -10.69 17.09 -2.94
N THR A 81 -10.97 16.17 -2.03
CA THR A 81 -11.77 16.42 -0.81
C THR A 81 -10.95 16.97 0.36
N ASN A 82 -9.63 17.03 0.21
CA ASN A 82 -8.70 17.39 1.28
C ASN A 82 -8.90 16.54 2.55
N THR A 83 -9.16 15.23 2.34
CA THR A 83 -9.41 14.26 3.41
C THR A 83 -8.19 13.37 3.59
N ALA A 84 -7.75 13.17 4.83
CA ALA A 84 -6.69 12.25 5.19
C ALA A 84 -7.26 10.83 5.35
N LEU A 85 -6.56 9.82 4.82
CA LEU A 85 -6.93 8.42 5.02
C LEU A 85 -6.51 7.91 6.41
N ASN A 86 -5.56 8.59 7.05
CA ASN A 86 -5.02 8.25 8.38
C ASN A 86 -4.51 6.79 8.47
N MET A 87 -3.84 6.33 7.42
CA MET A 87 -3.28 4.98 7.34
C MET A 87 -1.74 5.01 7.39
N PRO A 88 -1.12 5.10 8.56
CA PRO A 88 0.33 5.03 8.68
C PRO A 88 0.86 3.68 8.19
N ALA A 89 2.09 3.66 7.69
CA ALA A 89 2.72 2.42 7.25
C ALA A 89 2.82 1.41 8.39
N SER A 90 2.31 0.20 8.14
CA SER A 90 2.33 -0.91 9.09
C SER A 90 3.76 -1.38 9.40
N ALA A 91 3.92 -2.18 10.46
CA ALA A 91 5.20 -2.83 10.77
C ALA A 91 5.67 -3.70 9.59
N ALA A 92 4.78 -4.46 8.98
CA ALA A 92 5.06 -5.29 7.81
C ALA A 92 5.54 -4.44 6.60
N THR A 93 4.88 -3.31 6.32
CA THR A 93 5.29 -2.38 5.26
C THR A 93 6.70 -1.83 5.51
N LYS A 94 6.98 -1.40 6.74
CA LYS A 94 8.30 -0.87 7.12
C LYS A 94 9.39 -1.95 7.04
N ALA A 95 9.08 -3.18 7.44
CA ALA A 95 10.00 -4.32 7.32
C ALA A 95 10.30 -4.65 5.85
N ALA A 96 9.30 -4.58 4.97
CA ALA A 96 9.49 -4.75 3.53
C ALA A 96 10.41 -3.67 2.94
N TRP A 97 10.28 -2.42 3.37
CA TRP A 97 11.20 -1.35 2.95
C TRP A 97 12.62 -1.54 3.49
N ALA A 98 12.77 -2.08 4.71
CA ALA A 98 14.08 -2.35 5.29
C ALA A 98 14.83 -3.47 4.55
N ASN A 99 14.11 -4.38 3.88
CA ASN A 99 14.68 -5.49 3.13
C ASN A 99 13.94 -5.71 1.80
N PRO A 100 14.11 -4.81 0.81
CA PRO A 100 13.47 -4.94 -0.49
C PRO A 100 13.87 -6.25 -1.17
N ASN A 101 12.89 -6.95 -1.71
CA ASN A 101 13.10 -8.22 -2.39
C ASN A 101 11.96 -8.51 -3.37
N ASP A 102 12.11 -9.53 -4.21
CA ASP A 102 11.16 -9.99 -5.20
C ASP A 102 10.54 -11.35 -4.85
N LYS A 103 10.46 -11.67 -3.56
CA LYS A 103 9.88 -12.92 -3.10
C LYS A 103 8.39 -13.00 -3.44
N PRO A 104 7.88 -14.22 -3.70
CA PRO A 104 6.47 -14.42 -3.94
C PRO A 104 5.64 -14.15 -2.66
N LYS A 105 4.33 -13.96 -2.85
CA LYS A 105 3.36 -13.62 -1.80
C LYS A 105 3.45 -14.55 -0.58
N GLU A 106 3.72 -15.83 -0.79
CA GLU A 106 3.82 -16.86 0.25
C GLU A 106 4.97 -16.63 1.25
N ALA A 107 5.92 -15.77 0.89
CA ALA A 107 7.01 -15.38 1.79
C ALA A 107 6.61 -14.29 2.79
N TYR A 108 5.44 -13.68 2.63
CA TYR A 108 4.92 -12.63 3.49
C TYR A 108 3.82 -13.21 4.38
N LYS A 109 3.93 -12.98 5.69
CA LYS A 109 2.95 -13.44 6.67
C LYS A 109 2.08 -12.26 7.13
N VAL A 110 0.83 -12.58 7.46
CA VAL A 110 -0.02 -11.70 8.25
C VAL A 110 0.45 -11.85 9.70
N ASP A 111 0.82 -10.75 10.34
CA ASP A 111 1.18 -10.72 11.76
C ASP A 111 -0.08 -10.77 12.63
#